data_568c0a9a78fa6b8ce774f044c0fa56fe
#
_entry.id   568c0a9a78fa6b8ce774f044c0fa56fe
#
_cell.length_a   1.000
_cell.length_b   1.000
_cell.length_c   1.000
_cell.angle_alpha   90.00
_cell.angle_beta   90.00
_cell.angle_gamma   90.00
#
_symmetry.space_group_name_H-M   'P 1'
#
loop_
_entity.id
_entity.type
_entity.pdbx_description
1 polymer ?
#
loop_
_entity_poly.entity_id
_entity_poly.type
_entity_poly.pdbx_seq_one_letter_code
_entity_poly.pdbx_strand_id
1 'polypeptide(L)'
;MNTLKNTFYEDQYASVSVVESVPCVKIKLSGFPTGSDHYQFVQSKLLETICNQINNFCRLHLLTDSTEAGLVLEEDIMYYKTNIIPRLEEAGIRYHAIVLPPNFVARWIRNQMALSNHKLKVEFFDKLRDARRWLKKR
;
A
#
# COMPACT_ATOMS: atom_id res chain seq x y z
N MET A 1 -4.98 -21.32 14.55
CA MET A 1 -5.24 -20.25 14.06
C MET A 1 -4.93 -20.16 12.67
N ASN A 2 -5.53 -19.42 12.02
CA ASN A 2 -5.37 -19.49 10.61
C ASN A 2 -5.19 -18.11 10.04
N THR A 3 -3.93 -17.68 9.96
CA THR A 3 -3.60 -16.37 9.42
C THR A 3 -3.93 -16.28 7.95
N LEU A 4 -4.06 -17.42 7.25
CA LEU A 4 -4.38 -17.41 5.83
C LEU A 4 -5.77 -16.86 5.54
N LYS A 5 -6.65 -16.85 6.54
CA LYS A 5 -7.99 -16.28 6.35
C LYS A 5 -7.94 -14.79 6.04
N ASN A 6 -6.84 -14.11 6.43
CA ASN A 6 -6.71 -12.68 6.23
C ASN A 6 -5.84 -12.34 5.03
N THR A 7 -5.33 -13.35 4.32
CA THR A 7 -4.47 -13.16 3.16
C THR A 7 -5.28 -13.42 1.90
N PHE A 8 -5.37 -12.42 1.04
CA PHE A 8 -6.22 -12.47 -0.16
C PHE A 8 -5.44 -12.64 -1.44
N TYR A 9 -4.14 -12.40 -1.40
CA TYR A 9 -3.27 -12.62 -2.54
C TYR A 9 -1.85 -12.77 -2.03
N GLU A 10 -1.08 -13.64 -2.67
CA GLU A 10 0.33 -13.82 -2.28
C GLU A 10 1.12 -14.38 -3.43
N ASP A 11 2.29 -13.77 -3.70
CA ASP A 11 3.30 -14.33 -4.59
C ASP A 11 4.67 -13.98 -3.99
N GLN A 12 5.75 -14.19 -4.76
CA GLN A 12 7.10 -13.95 -4.23
C GLN A 12 7.40 -12.47 -4.00
N TYR A 13 6.71 -11.59 -4.72
CA TYR A 13 6.92 -10.15 -4.63
C TYR A 13 5.98 -9.50 -3.62
N ALA A 14 4.73 -9.93 -3.55
CA ALA A 14 3.71 -9.20 -2.80
C ALA A 14 2.76 -10.12 -2.06
N SER A 15 2.27 -9.66 -0.91
CA SER A 15 1.14 -10.29 -0.25
C SER A 15 0.15 -9.21 0.17
N VAL A 16 -1.14 -9.49 -0.01
CA VAL A 16 -2.23 -8.58 0.33
C VAL A 16 -3.07 -9.23 1.42
N SER A 17 -3.22 -8.54 2.54
CA SER A 17 -3.96 -9.07 3.68
C SER A 17 -4.76 -7.96 4.34
N VAL A 18 -5.64 -8.34 5.28
CA VAL A 18 -6.40 -7.38 6.07
C VAL A 18 -5.93 -7.48 7.52
N VAL A 19 -5.63 -6.34 8.12
CA VAL A 19 -5.26 -6.24 9.53
C VAL A 19 -6.43 -5.56 10.23
N GLU A 20 -7.27 -6.37 10.88
CA GLU A 20 -8.53 -5.88 11.45
C GLU A 20 -8.34 -4.93 12.61
N SER A 21 -7.24 -5.08 13.34
CA SER A 21 -7.00 -4.25 14.52
C SER A 21 -6.68 -2.81 14.22
N VAL A 22 -6.37 -2.49 12.96
CA VAL A 22 -6.05 -1.10 12.58
C VAL A 22 -7.31 -0.30 12.24
N PRO A 23 -8.25 -0.64 11.37
CA PRO A 23 -8.24 -1.64 10.30
C PRO A 23 -7.63 -1.12 9.00
N CYS A 24 -6.93 -1.98 8.32
CA CYS A 24 -6.35 -1.60 7.02
C CYS A 24 -6.17 -2.83 6.13
N VAL A 25 -6.12 -2.57 4.83
CA VAL A 25 -5.60 -3.55 3.90
C VAL A 25 -4.09 -3.31 3.86
N LYS A 26 -3.32 -4.37 4.03
CA LYS A 26 -1.86 -4.29 4.06
C LYS A 26 -1.31 -5.01 2.85
N ILE A 27 -0.45 -4.31 2.10
CA ILE A 27 0.31 -4.93 1.05
C ILE A 27 1.78 -4.92 1.47
N LYS A 28 2.40 -6.11 1.53
CA LYS A 28 3.81 -6.24 1.83
C LYS A 28 4.55 -6.56 0.56
N LEU A 29 5.62 -5.82 0.28
CA LEU A 29 6.41 -5.98 -0.93
C LEU A 29 7.80 -6.50 -0.56
N SER A 30 8.32 -7.45 -1.37
CA SER A 30 9.63 -8.05 -1.15
C SER A 30 10.33 -8.18 -2.49
N GLY A 31 11.56 -7.63 -2.61
CA GLY A 31 12.32 -7.71 -3.84
C GLY A 31 11.72 -6.88 -4.96
N PHE A 32 11.60 -7.48 -6.13
CA PHE A 32 11.19 -6.77 -7.35
C PHE A 32 10.03 -7.49 -8.02
N PRO A 33 9.11 -6.74 -8.66
CA PRO A 33 8.16 -7.39 -9.56
C PRO A 33 8.90 -7.90 -10.79
N THR A 34 8.30 -8.86 -11.50
CA THR A 34 8.91 -9.40 -12.72
C THR A 34 8.84 -8.41 -13.88
N GLY A 35 8.11 -7.33 -13.72
CA GLY A 35 7.96 -6.28 -14.71
C GLY A 35 6.80 -5.39 -14.33
N SER A 36 6.54 -4.35 -15.13
CA SER A 36 5.44 -3.43 -14.85
C SER A 36 4.09 -4.11 -14.95
N ASP A 37 3.95 -5.10 -15.82
CA ASP A 37 2.69 -5.86 -15.89
C ASP A 37 2.42 -6.59 -14.58
N HIS A 38 3.46 -7.17 -13.97
CA HIS A 38 3.32 -7.83 -12.68
C HIS A 38 2.97 -6.83 -11.60
N TYR A 39 3.65 -5.68 -11.60
CA TYR A 39 3.35 -4.63 -10.64
C TYR A 39 1.87 -4.22 -10.74
N GLN A 40 1.40 -3.97 -11.96
CA GLN A 40 0.03 -3.53 -12.18
C GLN A 40 -0.98 -4.62 -11.80
N PHE A 41 -0.64 -5.87 -12.06
CA PHE A 41 -1.49 -6.99 -11.66
C PHE A 41 -1.65 -7.04 -10.14
N VAL A 42 -0.54 -6.89 -9.40
CA VAL A 42 -0.58 -6.86 -7.94
C VAL A 42 -1.44 -5.70 -7.43
N GLN A 43 -1.31 -4.53 -8.06
CA GLN A 43 -2.12 -3.38 -7.67
C GLN A 43 -3.61 -3.64 -7.94
N SER A 44 -3.94 -4.36 -9.00
CA SER A 44 -5.33 -4.70 -9.28
C SER A 44 -5.88 -5.64 -8.20
N LYS A 45 -5.08 -6.57 -7.71
CA LYS A 45 -5.49 -7.45 -6.61
C LYS A 45 -5.68 -6.68 -5.32
N LEU A 46 -4.84 -5.68 -5.08
CA LEU A 46 -4.98 -4.80 -3.94
C LEU A 46 -6.31 -4.06 -4.00
N LEU A 47 -6.62 -3.44 -5.14
CA LEU A 47 -7.87 -2.71 -5.32
C LEU A 47 -9.08 -3.61 -5.19
N GLU A 48 -9.00 -4.81 -5.74
CA GLU A 48 -10.07 -5.79 -5.62
C GLU A 48 -10.34 -6.12 -4.16
N THR A 49 -9.28 -6.34 -3.38
CA THR A 49 -9.40 -6.64 -1.96
C THR A 49 -10.06 -5.48 -1.22
N ILE A 50 -9.62 -4.25 -1.51
CA ILE A 50 -10.19 -3.07 -0.88
C ILE A 50 -11.68 -2.98 -1.18
N CYS A 51 -12.07 -3.12 -2.44
CA CYS A 51 -13.48 -3.02 -2.83
C CYS A 51 -14.32 -4.09 -2.15
N ASN A 52 -13.78 -5.28 -1.97
CA ASN A 52 -14.50 -6.38 -1.33
C ASN A 52 -14.61 -6.21 0.19
N GLN A 53 -13.68 -5.48 0.80
CA GLN A 53 -13.61 -5.39 2.26
C GLN A 53 -14.10 -4.06 2.83
N ILE A 54 -14.16 -3.02 2.01
CA ILE A 54 -14.41 -1.66 2.52
C ILE A 54 -15.71 -1.54 3.31
N ASN A 55 -16.73 -2.28 2.93
CA ASN A 55 -18.03 -2.22 3.60
C ASN A 55 -18.10 -2.98 4.91
N ASN A 56 -17.05 -3.76 5.21
CA ASN A 56 -16.98 -4.51 6.46
C ASN A 56 -16.45 -3.68 7.62
N PHE A 57 -16.00 -2.46 7.35
CA PHE A 57 -15.39 -1.60 8.35
C PHE A 57 -15.95 -0.19 8.26
N CYS A 58 -16.02 0.51 9.40
CA CYS A 58 -16.41 1.91 9.42
C CYS A 58 -15.38 2.77 8.72
N ARG A 59 -14.11 2.42 8.88
CA ARG A 59 -12.99 3.08 8.23
C ARG A 59 -11.97 2.04 7.86
N LEU A 60 -11.60 1.98 6.61
CA LEU A 60 -10.56 1.08 6.15
C LEU A 60 -9.46 1.91 5.53
N HIS A 61 -8.23 1.66 5.96
CA HIS A 61 -7.05 2.37 5.50
C HIS A 61 -6.19 1.48 4.64
N LEU A 62 -5.14 2.05 4.05
CA LEU A 62 -4.18 1.29 3.25
C LEU A 62 -2.79 1.41 3.88
N LEU A 63 -2.11 0.28 4.01
CA LEU A 63 -0.75 0.22 4.53
C LEU A 63 0.12 -0.53 3.55
N THR A 64 1.18 0.13 3.07
CA THR A 64 2.17 -0.51 2.21
C THR A 64 3.45 -0.70 3.00
N ASP A 65 3.85 -1.95 3.18
CA ASP A 65 5.11 -2.29 3.86
C ASP A 65 6.14 -2.63 2.78
N SER A 66 7.01 -1.69 2.47
CA SER A 66 8.05 -1.89 1.46
C SER A 66 9.44 -1.94 2.06
N THR A 67 9.54 -2.32 3.36
CA THR A 67 10.83 -2.42 4.03
C THR A 67 11.78 -3.41 3.35
N GLU A 68 11.23 -4.45 2.72
CA GLU A 68 12.02 -5.47 2.03
C GLU A 68 11.97 -5.33 0.52
N ALA A 69 11.36 -4.27 0.03
CA ALA A 69 11.27 -4.04 -1.40
C ALA A 69 12.59 -3.55 -1.98
N GLY A 70 12.82 -3.88 -3.24
CA GLY A 70 13.95 -3.33 -3.97
C GLY A 70 13.62 -1.97 -4.57
N LEU A 71 14.34 -1.63 -5.63
CA LEU A 71 14.15 -0.36 -6.32
C LEU A 71 12.77 -0.31 -6.98
N VAL A 72 12.11 0.83 -6.85
CA VAL A 72 10.83 1.07 -7.51
C VAL A 72 11.09 1.85 -8.79
N LEU A 73 10.53 1.37 -9.90
CA LEU A 73 10.71 2.03 -11.18
C LEU A 73 9.88 3.31 -11.24
N GLU A 74 10.42 4.30 -11.93
CA GLU A 74 9.72 5.58 -12.09
C GLU A 74 8.36 5.39 -12.75
N GLU A 75 8.26 4.48 -13.74
CA GLU A 75 6.99 4.23 -14.40
C GLU A 75 5.95 3.63 -13.44
N ASP A 76 6.39 2.85 -12.47
CA ASP A 76 5.47 2.26 -11.49
C ASP A 76 4.99 3.32 -10.50
N ILE A 77 5.85 4.25 -10.13
CA ILE A 77 5.46 5.39 -9.29
C ILE A 77 4.42 6.23 -10.02
N MET A 78 4.68 6.49 -11.31
CA MET A 78 3.74 7.26 -12.11
C MET A 78 2.40 6.54 -12.24
N TYR A 79 2.43 5.22 -12.40
CA TYR A 79 1.21 4.43 -12.47
C TYR A 79 0.41 4.56 -11.16
N TYR A 80 1.08 4.51 -10.02
CA TYR A 80 0.43 4.69 -8.73
C TYR A 80 -0.27 6.06 -8.68
N LYS A 81 0.43 7.10 -9.07
CA LYS A 81 -0.11 8.46 -9.00
C LYS A 81 -1.29 8.67 -9.95
N THR A 82 -1.22 8.13 -11.15
CA THR A 82 -2.21 8.44 -12.19
C THR A 82 -3.36 7.44 -12.22
N ASN A 83 -3.15 6.22 -11.75
CA ASN A 83 -4.17 5.17 -11.83
C ASN A 83 -4.65 4.68 -10.48
N ILE A 84 -3.74 4.52 -9.52
CA ILE A 84 -4.10 3.90 -8.25
C ILE A 84 -4.73 4.90 -7.30
N ILE A 85 -4.12 6.06 -7.13
CA ILE A 85 -4.65 7.08 -6.21
C ILE A 85 -6.11 7.44 -6.53
N PRO A 86 -6.47 7.72 -7.80
CA PRO A 86 -7.87 8.04 -8.08
C PRO A 86 -8.82 6.91 -7.72
N ARG A 87 -8.41 5.66 -7.93
CA ARG A 87 -9.25 4.51 -7.62
C ARG A 87 -9.37 4.29 -6.11
N LEU A 88 -8.31 4.57 -5.36
CA LEU A 88 -8.35 4.50 -3.91
C LEU A 88 -9.32 5.54 -3.36
N GLU A 89 -9.25 6.75 -3.88
CA GLU A 89 -10.15 7.82 -3.47
C GLU A 89 -11.59 7.48 -3.78
N GLU A 90 -11.83 6.93 -4.97
CA GLU A 90 -13.16 6.53 -5.40
C GLU A 90 -13.72 5.41 -4.52
N ALA A 91 -12.86 4.49 -4.10
CA ALA A 91 -13.25 3.39 -3.24
C ALA A 91 -13.53 3.82 -1.80
N GLY A 92 -13.08 5.01 -1.41
CA GLY A 92 -13.33 5.51 -0.07
C GLY A 92 -12.14 5.51 0.86
N ILE A 93 -10.96 5.15 0.36
CA ILE A 93 -9.74 5.19 1.17
C ILE A 93 -9.30 6.65 1.32
N ARG A 94 -8.97 7.06 2.54
CA ARG A 94 -8.55 8.44 2.83
C ARG A 94 -7.13 8.54 3.34
N TYR A 95 -6.57 7.44 3.86
CA TYR A 95 -5.23 7.45 4.45
C TYR A 95 -4.42 6.27 3.96
N HIS A 96 -3.22 6.54 3.48
CA HIS A 96 -2.28 5.52 3.00
C HIS A 96 -0.94 5.73 3.69
N ALA A 97 -0.54 4.80 4.54
CA ALA A 97 0.76 4.80 5.19
C ALA A 97 1.71 3.92 4.39
N ILE A 98 2.88 4.45 4.10
CA ILE A 98 3.90 3.72 3.33
C ILE A 98 5.15 3.61 4.19
N VAL A 99 5.57 2.37 4.48
CA VAL A 99 6.80 2.11 5.20
C VAL A 99 7.91 1.88 4.17
N LEU A 100 8.94 2.70 4.22
CA LEU A 100 9.99 2.72 3.21
C LEU A 100 11.19 1.86 3.61
N PRO A 101 11.99 1.38 2.63
CA PRO A 101 13.22 0.69 2.92
C PRO A 101 14.19 1.64 3.62
N PRO A 102 15.05 1.12 4.53
CA PRO A 102 15.96 1.96 5.30
C PRO A 102 17.25 2.28 4.53
N ASN A 103 17.15 3.06 3.45
CA ASN A 103 18.31 3.45 2.65
C ASN A 103 17.99 4.73 1.89
N PHE A 104 18.95 5.24 1.11
CA PHE A 104 18.75 6.51 0.41
C PHE A 104 17.72 6.41 -0.72
N VAL A 105 17.40 5.19 -1.18
CA VAL A 105 16.35 4.97 -2.18
C VAL A 105 15.02 5.44 -1.61
N ALA A 106 14.82 5.30 -0.29
CA ALA A 106 13.61 5.76 0.36
C ALA A 106 13.43 7.27 0.17
N ARG A 107 14.52 8.04 0.25
CA ARG A 107 14.42 9.49 0.04
C ARG A 107 14.01 9.81 -1.40
N TRP A 108 14.57 9.07 -2.36
CA TRP A 108 14.22 9.27 -3.77
C TRP A 108 12.75 8.94 -4.00
N ILE A 109 12.27 7.82 -3.45
CA ILE A 109 10.87 7.44 -3.57
C ILE A 109 9.97 8.51 -2.96
N ARG A 110 10.33 9.01 -1.79
CA ARG A 110 9.55 10.04 -1.11
C ARG A 110 9.44 11.29 -1.97
N ASN A 111 10.54 11.72 -2.60
CA ASN A 111 10.53 12.88 -3.46
C ASN A 111 9.68 12.66 -4.70
N GLN A 112 9.79 11.48 -5.30
CA GLN A 112 9.01 11.16 -6.50
C GLN A 112 7.53 11.07 -6.21
N MET A 113 7.19 10.65 -4.99
CA MET A 113 5.79 10.50 -4.60
C MET A 113 5.26 11.69 -3.83
N ALA A 114 5.98 12.80 -3.82
CA ALA A 114 5.47 14.03 -3.25
C ALA A 114 4.18 14.39 -3.97
N LEU A 115 3.09 14.47 -3.21
CA LEU A 115 1.77 14.64 -3.76
C LEU A 115 1.13 15.90 -3.23
N SER A 116 0.38 16.55 -4.11
CA SER A 116 -0.38 17.72 -3.73
C SER A 116 -1.79 17.57 -4.25
N ASN A 117 -2.73 18.19 -3.56
CA ASN A 117 -4.12 18.30 -4.03
C ASN A 117 -4.86 16.99 -4.19
N HIS A 118 -4.52 15.99 -3.37
CA HIS A 118 -5.25 14.73 -3.34
C HIS A 118 -6.07 14.62 -2.08
N LYS A 119 -7.24 14.00 -2.17
CA LYS A 119 -8.05 13.68 -1.00
C LYS A 119 -7.36 12.61 -0.17
N LEU A 120 -6.66 11.71 -0.83
CA LEU A 120 -5.89 10.67 -0.15
C LEU A 120 -4.69 11.30 0.52
N LYS A 121 -4.57 11.08 1.83
CA LYS A 121 -3.42 11.54 2.59
C LYS A 121 -2.39 10.42 2.64
N VAL A 122 -1.22 10.66 2.04
CA VAL A 122 -0.13 9.70 2.00
C VAL A 122 0.94 10.14 2.97
N GLU A 123 1.36 9.24 3.85
CA GLU A 123 2.41 9.52 4.82
C GLU A 123 3.46 8.43 4.79
N PHE A 124 4.73 8.80 4.93
CA PHE A 124 5.85 7.88 4.85
C PHE A 124 6.46 7.63 6.22
N PHE A 125 6.84 6.39 6.46
CA PHE A 125 7.38 5.95 7.75
C PHE A 125 8.61 5.09 7.54
N ASP A 126 9.50 5.09 8.54
CA ASP A 126 10.65 4.20 8.55
C ASP A 126 10.34 2.88 9.27
N LYS A 127 9.28 2.85 10.07
CA LYS A 127 8.95 1.69 10.88
C LYS A 127 7.47 1.34 10.75
N LEU A 128 7.22 0.05 10.63
CA LEU A 128 5.85 -0.46 10.54
C LEU A 128 5.02 -0.07 11.75
N ARG A 129 5.62 -0.12 12.94
CA ARG A 129 4.95 0.25 14.17
C ARG A 129 4.37 1.66 14.13
N ASP A 130 5.16 2.60 13.61
CA ASP A 130 4.73 4.00 13.56
C ASP A 130 3.63 4.20 12.53
N ALA A 131 3.71 3.49 11.41
CA ALA A 131 2.67 3.55 10.37
C ALA A 131 1.34 3.03 10.91
N ARG A 132 1.36 1.90 11.61
CA ARG A 132 0.15 1.35 12.22
C ARG A 132 -0.45 2.29 13.24
N ARG A 133 0.39 2.90 14.07
CA ARG A 133 -0.07 3.83 15.08
C ARG A 133 -0.75 5.03 14.45
N TRP A 134 -0.16 5.54 13.37
CA TRP A 134 -0.72 6.68 12.65
C TRP A 134 -2.10 6.34 12.09
N LEU A 135 -2.22 5.16 11.47
CA LEU A 135 -3.50 4.74 10.88
C LEU A 135 -4.58 4.51 11.95
N LYS A 136 -4.20 3.95 13.11
CA LYS A 136 -5.18 3.68 14.17
C LYS A 136 -5.85 4.93 14.68
N LYS A 137 -5.21 6.08 14.53
CA LYS A 137 -5.75 7.35 15.02
C LYS A 137 -6.63 8.05 13.97
N ARG A 138 -6.82 7.45 12.80
CA ARG A 138 -7.60 8.06 11.71
C ARG A 138 -9.08 7.52 11.68
#